data_09b55245b32b3d701172cf6338f15cb5
#
_entry.id   09b55245b32b3d701172cf6338f15cb5
#
_cell.length_a   1.000
_cell.length_b   1.000
_cell.length_c   1.000
_cell.angle_alpha   90.00
_cell.angle_beta   90.00
_cell.angle_gamma   90.00
#
_symmetry.space_group_name_H-M   'P 1'
#
loop_
_entity.id
_entity.type
_entity.pdbx_description
1 polymer ?
#
loop_
_entity_poly.entity_id
_entity_poly.type
_entity_poly.pdbx_seq_one_letter_code
_entity_poly.pdbx_strand_id
1 'polypeptide(L)'
;SCRRGYVNACIHNETMGVQREGAFSDYFTMPVERLFDGAGIDPKELALVEPFCISYHGVSRAELKPGDKVLIFGAGAIGILAGVAAKSFGAKAYITDIAEEKVKKAVNDFGLDGGFVNDSPEKLAEFIETVTEGDGFDATVEAVGASATFLACVKAVASRGKMVVIGVAKKNADFN
;
A
#
# COMPACT_ATOMS: atom_id res chain seq x y z
N SER A 1 23.52 3.31 5.98
CA SER A 1 22.37 4.02 5.40
C SER A 1 22.51 5.53 5.59
N CYS A 2 22.73 6.05 6.80
CA CYS A 2 22.82 7.50 7.08
C CYS A 2 23.88 8.23 6.23
N ARG A 3 25.06 7.64 6.04
CA ARG A 3 26.13 8.21 5.19
C ARG A 3 25.74 8.33 3.70
N ARG A 4 24.68 7.62 3.27
CA ARG A 4 24.12 7.67 1.92
C ARG A 4 22.85 8.52 1.84
N GLY A 5 22.50 9.25 2.91
CA GLY A 5 21.28 10.07 2.98
C GLY A 5 20.00 9.31 3.35
N TYR A 6 20.04 8.00 3.48
CA TYR A 6 18.86 7.19 3.83
C TYR A 6 18.65 7.15 5.35
N VAL A 7 18.32 8.28 5.94
CA VAL A 7 18.12 8.41 7.39
C VAL A 7 16.90 7.63 7.89
N ASN A 8 15.88 7.47 7.05
CA ASN A 8 14.70 6.65 7.32
C ASN A 8 15.00 5.15 7.47
N ALA A 9 16.12 4.66 6.92
CA ALA A 9 16.59 3.29 7.02
C ALA A 9 17.70 3.12 8.08
N CYS A 10 17.70 3.95 9.11
CA CYS A 10 18.67 3.87 10.21
C CYS A 10 18.43 2.58 11.02
N ILE A 11 19.50 1.84 11.30
CA ILE A 11 19.43 0.63 12.14
C ILE A 11 19.15 0.94 13.62
N HIS A 12 19.37 2.18 14.04
CA HIS A 12 19.07 2.71 15.37
C HIS A 12 17.90 3.70 15.31
N ASN A 13 16.92 3.45 14.43
CA ASN A 13 15.77 4.32 14.31
C ASN A 13 14.90 4.25 15.57
N GLU A 14 14.56 5.44 16.08
CA GLU A 14 13.58 5.60 17.15
C GLU A 14 12.39 6.39 16.59
N THR A 15 11.40 5.67 16.10
CA THR A 15 10.20 6.26 15.52
C THR A 15 9.35 6.90 16.61
N MET A 16 9.02 8.18 16.42
CA MET A 16 8.11 8.92 17.31
C MET A 16 6.74 8.21 17.34
N GLY A 17 6.21 8.00 18.54
CA GLY A 17 4.97 7.28 18.75
C GLY A 17 5.08 5.75 18.77
N VAL A 18 6.30 5.19 18.54
CA VAL A 18 6.55 3.74 18.58
C VAL A 18 7.64 3.39 19.59
N GLN A 19 8.89 3.79 19.36
CA GLN A 19 10.01 3.55 20.28
C GLN A 19 10.23 4.71 21.26
N ARG A 20 9.71 5.89 20.96
CA ARG A 20 9.72 7.06 21.82
C ARG A 20 8.36 7.74 21.80
N GLU A 21 8.13 8.71 22.70
CA GLU A 21 6.88 9.45 22.81
C GLU A 21 6.48 10.09 21.47
N GLY A 22 5.18 10.10 21.21
CA GLY A 22 4.57 10.63 19.98
C GLY A 22 3.84 11.95 20.20
N ALA A 23 3.12 12.37 19.16
CA ALA A 23 2.38 13.64 19.16
C ALA A 23 0.94 13.53 19.72
N PHE A 24 0.54 12.37 20.31
CA PHE A 24 -0.76 12.24 20.97
C PHE A 24 -0.71 12.85 22.39
N SER A 25 -0.49 14.15 22.45
CA SER A 25 -0.35 14.96 23.68
C SER A 25 -0.66 16.42 23.36
N ASP A 26 -0.92 17.23 24.41
CA ASP A 26 -1.19 18.67 24.24
C ASP A 26 0.04 19.43 23.71
N TYR A 27 1.23 18.98 24.09
CA TYR A 27 2.51 19.56 23.67
C TYR A 27 3.54 18.46 23.40
N PHE A 28 4.32 18.65 22.36
CA PHE A 28 5.47 17.79 22.07
C PHE A 28 6.58 18.61 21.39
N THR A 29 7.80 18.10 21.40
CA THR A 29 8.95 18.73 20.76
C THR A 29 9.47 17.88 19.62
N MET A 30 9.85 18.53 18.51
CA MET A 30 10.51 17.87 17.41
C MET A 30 11.48 18.85 16.72
N PRO A 31 12.48 18.33 15.98
CA PRO A 31 13.38 19.16 15.19
C PRO A 31 12.62 20.01 14.17
N VAL A 32 12.93 21.31 14.09
CA VAL A 32 12.23 22.25 13.21
C VAL A 32 12.34 21.88 11.73
N GLU A 33 13.44 21.25 11.32
CA GLU A 33 13.66 20.75 9.96
C GLU A 33 12.74 19.58 9.56
N ARG A 34 11.96 19.08 10.51
CA ARG A 34 10.94 18.03 10.28
C ARG A 34 9.53 18.58 10.27
N LEU A 35 9.38 19.90 10.44
CA LEU A 35 8.09 20.56 10.34
C LEU A 35 7.86 21.08 8.94
N PHE A 36 6.67 20.87 8.44
CA PHE A 36 6.21 21.37 7.15
C PHE A 36 4.96 22.22 7.36
N ASP A 37 4.91 23.35 6.69
CA ASP A 37 3.69 24.17 6.68
C ASP A 37 2.57 23.43 5.93
N GLY A 38 1.41 23.33 6.56
CA GLY A 38 0.23 22.73 5.94
C GLY A 38 -0.42 23.60 4.86
N ALA A 39 0.10 24.81 4.59
CA ALA A 39 -0.32 25.69 3.51
C ALA A 39 -1.85 25.95 3.44
N GLY A 40 -2.53 25.93 4.58
CA GLY A 40 -3.99 26.12 4.66
C GLY A 40 -4.84 24.91 4.30
N ILE A 41 -4.24 23.73 4.13
CA ILE A 41 -4.97 22.48 3.94
C ILE A 41 -5.75 22.14 5.22
N ASP A 42 -6.98 21.63 5.06
CA ASP A 42 -7.81 21.23 6.21
C ASP A 42 -7.07 20.18 7.06
N PRO A 43 -7.07 20.31 8.41
CA PRO A 43 -6.42 19.35 9.31
C PRO A 43 -6.86 17.89 9.12
N LYS A 44 -8.10 17.64 8.66
CA LYS A 44 -8.58 16.29 8.33
C LYS A 44 -7.89 15.71 7.12
N GLU A 45 -7.57 16.54 6.14
CA GLU A 45 -6.81 16.14 4.95
C GLU A 45 -5.33 15.97 5.31
N LEU A 46 -4.76 16.87 6.12
CA LEU A 46 -3.38 16.75 6.63
C LEU A 46 -3.16 15.45 7.41
N ALA A 47 -4.17 14.95 8.11
CA ALA A 47 -4.09 13.67 8.82
C ALA A 47 -3.86 12.47 7.89
N LEU A 48 -4.14 12.60 6.59
CA LEU A 48 -3.88 11.55 5.59
C LEU A 48 -2.45 11.56 5.06
N VAL A 49 -1.66 12.59 5.31
CA VAL A 49 -0.31 12.74 4.75
C VAL A 49 0.60 11.61 5.21
N GLU A 50 0.59 11.26 6.50
CA GLU A 50 1.44 10.17 7.02
C GLU A 50 1.07 8.82 6.39
N PRO A 51 -0.18 8.32 6.46
CA PRO A 51 -0.53 7.05 5.85
C PRO A 51 -0.37 7.06 4.32
N PHE A 52 -0.54 8.21 3.66
CA PHE A 52 -0.25 8.34 2.24
C PHE A 52 1.25 8.20 1.95
N CYS A 53 2.12 8.78 2.76
CA CYS A 53 3.57 8.64 2.62
C CYS A 53 4.01 7.17 2.72
N ILE A 54 3.41 6.38 3.61
CA ILE A 54 3.65 4.93 3.72
C ILE A 54 3.30 4.23 2.40
N SER A 55 2.08 4.47 1.92
CA SER A 55 1.57 3.87 0.68
C SER A 55 2.38 4.31 -0.54
N TYR A 56 2.63 5.62 -0.67
CA TYR A 56 3.41 6.19 -1.77
C TYR A 56 4.83 5.65 -1.82
N HIS A 57 5.51 5.59 -0.66
CA HIS A 57 6.87 5.03 -0.58
C HIS A 57 6.87 3.55 -0.99
N GLY A 58 5.94 2.75 -0.48
CA GLY A 58 5.82 1.34 -0.86
C GLY A 58 5.64 1.19 -2.37
N VAL A 59 4.66 1.87 -2.95
CA VAL A 59 4.35 1.79 -4.38
C VAL A 59 5.50 2.32 -5.25
N SER A 60 6.21 3.37 -4.83
CA SER A 60 7.36 3.91 -5.56
C SER A 60 8.49 2.87 -5.73
N ARG A 61 8.59 1.89 -4.80
CA ARG A 61 9.56 0.79 -4.91
C ARG A 61 9.21 -0.22 -6.01
N ALA A 62 7.96 -0.23 -6.46
CA ALA A 62 7.56 -1.06 -7.60
C ALA A 62 8.08 -0.52 -8.94
N GLU A 63 8.52 0.76 -9.01
CA GLU A 63 9.04 1.40 -10.23
C GLU A 63 8.05 1.29 -11.39
N LEU A 64 6.77 1.57 -11.09
CA LEU A 64 5.66 1.46 -12.03
C LEU A 64 5.83 2.37 -13.23
N LYS A 65 5.33 1.91 -14.36
CA LYS A 65 5.26 2.66 -15.62
C LYS A 65 3.80 2.95 -15.97
N PRO A 66 3.54 3.99 -16.75
CA PRO A 66 2.20 4.22 -17.27
C PRO A 66 1.66 3.00 -18.02
N GLY A 67 0.45 2.59 -17.64
CA GLY A 67 -0.23 1.42 -18.19
C GLY A 67 0.00 0.11 -17.43
N ASP A 68 0.98 0.03 -16.53
CA ASP A 68 1.18 -1.15 -15.68
C ASP A 68 -0.09 -1.44 -14.87
N LYS A 69 -0.38 -2.72 -14.67
CA LYS A 69 -1.51 -3.20 -13.87
C LYS A 69 -1.05 -3.60 -12.49
N VAL A 70 -1.68 -3.03 -11.46
CA VAL A 70 -1.33 -3.27 -10.05
C VAL A 70 -2.52 -3.85 -9.31
N LEU A 71 -2.35 -4.97 -8.61
CA LEU A 71 -3.36 -5.53 -7.72
C LEU A 71 -2.98 -5.30 -6.26
N ILE A 72 -3.86 -4.62 -5.52
CA ILE A 72 -3.70 -4.31 -4.11
C ILE A 72 -4.56 -5.26 -3.27
N PHE A 73 -3.95 -5.95 -2.31
CA PHE A 73 -4.63 -6.81 -1.36
C PHE A 73 -4.86 -6.04 -0.05
N GLY A 74 -6.13 -5.82 0.27
CA GLY A 74 -6.61 -5.07 1.42
C GLY A 74 -7.15 -3.69 1.05
N ALA A 75 -8.46 -3.48 1.21
CA ALA A 75 -9.13 -2.21 0.95
C ALA A 75 -9.31 -1.38 2.24
N GLY A 76 -8.31 -1.40 3.12
CA GLY A 76 -8.17 -0.47 4.23
C GLY A 76 -7.56 0.86 3.78
N ALA A 77 -7.32 1.78 4.71
CA ALA A 77 -6.78 3.11 4.40
C ALA A 77 -5.45 3.02 3.61
N ILE A 78 -4.51 2.19 4.06
CA ILE A 78 -3.21 2.01 3.40
C ILE A 78 -3.37 1.44 1.99
N GLY A 79 -4.23 0.42 1.80
CA GLY A 79 -4.42 -0.18 0.48
C GLY A 79 -5.10 0.76 -0.51
N ILE A 80 -6.13 1.50 -0.08
CA ILE A 80 -6.78 2.52 -0.92
C ILE A 80 -5.77 3.60 -1.33
N LEU A 81 -5.01 4.12 -0.37
CA LEU A 81 -3.97 5.12 -0.64
C LEU A 81 -2.84 4.57 -1.53
N ALA A 82 -2.52 3.27 -1.44
CA ALA A 82 -1.59 2.62 -2.37
C ALA A 82 -2.15 2.58 -3.80
N GLY A 83 -3.45 2.33 -3.96
CA GLY A 83 -4.13 2.42 -5.25
C GLY A 83 -4.08 3.83 -5.85
N VAL A 84 -4.38 4.84 -5.03
CA VAL A 84 -4.26 6.26 -5.44
C VAL A 84 -2.83 6.60 -5.84
N ALA A 85 -1.84 6.14 -5.06
CA ALA A 85 -0.43 6.33 -5.38
C ALA A 85 -0.05 5.63 -6.71
N ALA A 86 -0.50 4.39 -6.94
CA ALA A 86 -0.25 3.68 -8.20
C ALA A 86 -0.81 4.45 -9.41
N LYS A 87 -2.01 4.98 -9.29
CA LYS A 87 -2.61 5.83 -10.34
C LYS A 87 -1.82 7.10 -10.59
N SER A 88 -1.19 7.70 -9.59
CA SER A 88 -0.33 8.88 -9.78
C SER A 88 0.92 8.60 -10.62
N PHE A 89 1.36 7.33 -10.68
CA PHE A 89 2.42 6.87 -11.60
C PHE A 89 1.89 6.46 -12.98
N GLY A 90 0.58 6.64 -13.24
CA GLY A 90 -0.06 6.29 -14.50
C GLY A 90 -0.43 4.81 -14.64
N ALA A 91 -0.32 4.03 -13.57
CA ALA A 91 -0.72 2.63 -13.56
C ALA A 91 -2.25 2.47 -13.41
N LYS A 92 -2.77 1.31 -13.83
CA LYS A 92 -4.14 0.87 -13.54
C LYS A 92 -4.14 0.14 -12.19
N ALA A 93 -4.92 0.64 -11.25
CA ALA A 93 -4.96 0.13 -9.88
C ALA A 93 -6.25 -0.67 -9.62
N TYR A 94 -6.07 -1.93 -9.30
CA TYR A 94 -7.13 -2.85 -8.90
C TYR A 94 -6.99 -3.21 -7.43
N ILE A 95 -8.10 -3.48 -6.75
CA ILE A 95 -8.09 -3.74 -5.32
C ILE A 95 -8.95 -4.96 -4.95
N THR A 96 -8.54 -5.66 -3.91
CA THR A 96 -9.30 -6.78 -3.37
C THR A 96 -9.35 -6.76 -1.85
N ASP A 97 -10.49 -7.17 -1.30
CA ASP A 97 -10.73 -7.36 0.14
C ASP A 97 -11.79 -8.46 0.31
N ILE A 98 -11.94 -9.00 1.50
CA ILE A 98 -13.03 -9.90 1.84
C ILE A 98 -14.35 -9.15 2.09
N ALA A 99 -14.29 -7.84 2.35
CA ALA A 99 -15.43 -6.98 2.61
C ALA A 99 -15.84 -6.22 1.33
N GLU A 100 -16.99 -6.60 0.76
CA GLU A 100 -17.53 -6.02 -0.48
C GLU A 100 -17.67 -4.49 -0.41
N GLU A 101 -18.15 -3.96 0.72
CA GLU A 101 -18.35 -2.52 0.92
C GLU A 101 -17.04 -1.73 0.77
N LYS A 102 -15.92 -2.29 1.25
CA LYS A 102 -14.61 -1.65 1.13
C LYS A 102 -14.13 -1.63 -0.31
N VAL A 103 -14.34 -2.72 -1.05
CA VAL A 103 -13.99 -2.80 -2.47
C VAL A 103 -14.80 -1.79 -3.26
N LYS A 104 -16.13 -1.75 -3.06
CA LYS A 104 -17.01 -0.77 -3.71
C LYS A 104 -16.60 0.66 -3.41
N LYS A 105 -16.28 0.97 -2.15
CA LYS A 105 -15.80 2.29 -1.74
C LYS A 105 -14.51 2.66 -2.46
N ALA A 106 -13.54 1.75 -2.53
CA ALA A 106 -12.27 2.00 -3.20
C ALA A 106 -12.46 2.34 -4.69
N VAL A 107 -13.33 1.63 -5.38
CA VAL A 107 -13.61 1.85 -6.80
C VAL A 107 -14.43 3.13 -7.01
N ASN A 108 -15.52 3.32 -6.27
CA ASN A 108 -16.49 4.39 -6.54
C ASN A 108 -16.02 5.75 -5.99
N ASP A 109 -15.45 5.78 -4.77
CA ASP A 109 -15.11 7.04 -4.10
C ASP A 109 -13.66 7.48 -4.39
N PHE A 110 -12.77 6.52 -4.65
CA PHE A 110 -11.34 6.80 -4.89
C PHE A 110 -10.92 6.54 -6.34
N GLY A 111 -11.85 6.12 -7.20
CA GLY A 111 -11.64 6.01 -8.63
C GLY A 111 -10.60 4.95 -9.03
N LEU A 112 -10.49 3.86 -8.29
CA LEU A 112 -9.67 2.73 -8.71
C LEU A 112 -10.31 2.05 -9.93
N ASP A 113 -9.49 1.40 -10.76
CA ASP A 113 -9.91 0.87 -12.05
C ASP A 113 -10.77 -0.39 -11.97
N GLY A 114 -10.87 -1.00 -10.80
CA GLY A 114 -11.73 -2.13 -10.50
C GLY A 114 -11.32 -2.86 -9.23
N GLY A 115 -12.09 -3.90 -8.91
CA GLY A 115 -11.81 -4.72 -7.75
C GLY A 115 -12.78 -5.88 -7.61
N PHE A 116 -12.46 -6.81 -6.72
CA PHE A 116 -13.31 -7.96 -6.44
C PHE A 116 -13.24 -8.40 -4.98
N VAL A 117 -14.24 -9.13 -4.54
CA VAL A 117 -14.28 -9.78 -3.23
C VAL A 117 -13.51 -11.08 -3.29
N ASN A 118 -12.39 -11.15 -2.57
CA ASN A 118 -11.49 -12.31 -2.58
C ASN A 118 -11.88 -13.30 -1.47
N ASP A 119 -12.97 -14.00 -1.68
CA ASP A 119 -13.52 -15.01 -0.76
C ASP A 119 -13.16 -16.44 -1.16
N SER A 120 -12.56 -16.63 -2.34
CA SER A 120 -12.07 -17.93 -2.80
C SER A 120 -10.88 -17.83 -3.75
N PRO A 121 -10.02 -18.86 -3.82
CA PRO A 121 -8.89 -18.92 -4.76
C PRO A 121 -9.30 -18.84 -6.22
N GLU A 122 -10.50 -19.35 -6.54
CA GLU A 122 -11.04 -19.38 -7.90
C GLU A 122 -11.34 -17.98 -8.41
N LYS A 123 -11.91 -17.10 -7.53
CA LYS A 123 -12.16 -15.70 -7.88
C LYS A 123 -10.89 -14.93 -8.16
N LEU A 124 -9.83 -15.19 -7.42
CA LEU A 124 -8.52 -14.59 -7.71
C LEU A 124 -8.01 -15.04 -9.08
N ALA A 125 -8.08 -16.33 -9.39
CA ALA A 125 -7.64 -16.86 -10.68
C ALA A 125 -8.45 -16.28 -11.83
N GLU A 126 -9.77 -16.22 -11.70
CA GLU A 126 -10.68 -15.60 -12.68
C GLU A 126 -10.35 -14.12 -12.90
N PHE A 127 -10.07 -13.38 -11.82
CA PHE A 127 -9.74 -11.96 -11.92
C PHE A 127 -8.39 -11.74 -12.61
N ILE A 128 -7.38 -12.58 -12.32
CA ILE A 128 -6.08 -12.54 -13.00
C ILE A 128 -6.30 -12.77 -14.51
N GLU A 129 -7.04 -13.83 -14.86
CA GLU A 129 -7.34 -14.15 -16.25
C GLU A 129 -8.05 -13.00 -16.97
N THR A 130 -9.11 -12.44 -16.34
CA THR A 130 -9.93 -11.39 -16.94
C THR A 130 -9.16 -10.08 -17.14
N VAL A 131 -8.32 -9.70 -16.18
CA VAL A 131 -7.64 -8.40 -16.23
C VAL A 131 -6.31 -8.46 -16.97
N THR A 132 -5.59 -9.60 -16.87
CA THR A 132 -4.22 -9.71 -17.36
C THR A 132 -4.03 -10.76 -18.47
N GLU A 133 -5.12 -11.38 -18.94
CA GLU A 133 -5.07 -12.45 -19.92
C GLU A 133 -4.20 -13.64 -19.45
N GLY A 134 -4.17 -13.84 -18.13
CA GLY A 134 -3.41 -14.90 -17.46
C GLY A 134 -1.94 -14.58 -17.16
N ASP A 135 -1.39 -13.48 -17.67
CA ASP A 135 0.03 -13.12 -17.48
C ASP A 135 0.37 -12.71 -16.02
N GLY A 136 -0.63 -12.31 -15.25
CA GLY A 136 -0.46 -11.75 -13.91
C GLY A 136 -0.25 -10.24 -13.92
N PHE A 137 -0.23 -9.64 -12.74
CA PHE A 137 -0.09 -8.19 -12.54
C PHE A 137 1.38 -7.77 -12.56
N ASP A 138 1.70 -6.63 -13.16
CA ASP A 138 3.05 -6.05 -13.18
C ASP A 138 3.57 -5.79 -11.76
N ALA A 139 2.65 -5.42 -10.85
CA ALA A 139 2.96 -5.37 -9.43
C ALA A 139 1.77 -5.84 -8.57
N THR A 140 2.09 -6.41 -7.42
CA THR A 140 1.12 -6.69 -6.35
C THR A 140 1.53 -5.95 -5.08
N VAL A 141 0.54 -5.47 -4.33
CA VAL A 141 0.75 -4.76 -3.05
C VAL A 141 0.02 -5.51 -1.94
N GLU A 142 0.76 -5.99 -0.96
CA GLU A 142 0.23 -6.60 0.25
C GLU A 142 0.06 -5.52 1.33
N ALA A 143 -1.20 -5.22 1.73
CA ALA A 143 -1.55 -4.18 2.69
C ALA A 143 -2.45 -4.69 3.85
N VAL A 144 -2.39 -5.99 4.14
CA VAL A 144 -3.20 -6.66 5.20
C VAL A 144 -2.32 -7.17 6.34
N GLY A 145 -1.16 -7.75 6.00
CA GLY A 145 -0.28 -8.41 6.97
C GLY A 145 -0.72 -9.83 7.32
N ALA A 146 -1.32 -10.58 6.38
CA ALA A 146 -1.73 -11.96 6.58
C ALA A 146 -0.99 -12.91 5.63
N SER A 147 -0.65 -14.12 6.11
CA SER A 147 0.02 -15.13 5.29
C SER A 147 -0.77 -15.48 4.03
N ALA A 148 -2.11 -15.54 4.14
CA ALA A 148 -2.98 -15.84 3.00
C ALA A 148 -2.90 -14.78 1.89
N THR A 149 -2.92 -13.49 2.26
CA THR A 149 -2.82 -12.39 1.30
C THR A 149 -1.41 -12.29 0.71
N PHE A 150 -0.39 -12.58 1.50
CA PHE A 150 0.98 -12.67 1.01
C PHE A 150 1.14 -13.74 -0.08
N LEU A 151 0.64 -14.95 0.17
CA LEU A 151 0.65 -16.03 -0.81
C LEU A 151 -0.21 -15.70 -2.06
N ALA A 152 -1.32 -15.02 -1.85
CA ALA A 152 -2.17 -14.56 -2.97
C ALA A 152 -1.46 -13.51 -3.85
N CYS A 153 -0.69 -12.58 -3.25
CA CYS A 153 0.17 -11.65 -3.97
C CYS A 153 1.19 -12.37 -4.85
N VAL A 154 1.87 -13.39 -4.30
CA VAL A 154 2.84 -14.20 -5.05
C VAL A 154 2.20 -14.93 -6.23
N LYS A 155 0.96 -15.42 -6.06
CA LYS A 155 0.22 -16.08 -7.15
C LYS A 155 -0.26 -15.12 -8.23
N ALA A 156 -0.53 -13.87 -7.86
CA ALA A 156 -1.10 -12.87 -8.77
C ALA A 156 -0.05 -12.06 -9.54
N VAL A 157 1.19 -12.03 -9.06
CA VAL A 157 2.25 -11.25 -9.71
C VAL A 157 2.75 -11.95 -10.98
N ALA A 158 2.95 -11.18 -12.04
CA ALA A 158 3.50 -11.67 -13.32
C ALA A 158 4.95 -12.15 -13.18
N SER A 159 5.40 -12.98 -14.13
CA SER A 159 6.82 -13.28 -14.28
C SER A 159 7.62 -11.96 -14.44
N ARG A 160 8.63 -11.75 -13.60
CA ARG A 160 9.41 -10.49 -13.48
C ARG A 160 8.63 -9.30 -12.89
N GLY A 161 7.38 -9.49 -12.49
CA GLY A 161 6.61 -8.50 -11.74
C GLY A 161 7.21 -8.24 -10.34
N LYS A 162 6.71 -7.24 -9.66
CA LYS A 162 7.20 -6.84 -8.35
C LYS A 162 6.13 -7.02 -7.28
N MET A 163 6.51 -7.55 -6.14
CA MET A 163 5.66 -7.60 -4.97
C MET A 163 6.12 -6.58 -3.92
N VAL A 164 5.22 -5.71 -3.51
CA VAL A 164 5.44 -4.72 -2.45
C VAL A 164 4.71 -5.21 -1.19
N VAL A 165 5.41 -5.24 -0.07
CA VAL A 165 4.83 -5.60 1.23
C VAL A 165 4.81 -4.37 2.12
N ILE A 166 3.61 -3.92 2.47
CA ILE A 166 3.38 -2.79 3.39
C ILE A 166 2.75 -3.33 4.69
N GLY A 167 1.93 -4.37 4.58
CA GLY A 167 1.29 -5.00 5.72
C GLY A 167 2.30 -5.56 6.71
N VAL A 168 2.02 -5.41 8.01
CA VAL A 168 2.86 -5.93 9.08
C VAL A 168 2.34 -7.32 9.48
N ALA A 169 3.07 -8.35 9.07
CA ALA A 169 2.70 -9.74 9.38
C ALA A 169 2.87 -10.02 10.87
N LYS A 170 1.81 -10.55 11.50
CA LYS A 170 1.82 -11.00 12.90
C LYS A 170 2.31 -12.44 13.07
N LYS A 171 2.37 -13.21 11.99
CA LYS A 171 2.81 -14.61 11.94
C LYS A 171 3.68 -14.83 10.71
N ASN A 172 4.55 -15.81 10.78
CA ASN A 172 5.36 -16.21 9.61
C ASN A 172 4.45 -16.71 8.49
N ALA A 173 4.81 -16.40 7.26
CA ALA A 173 4.23 -17.01 6.07
C ALA A 173 5.12 -18.20 5.67
N ASP A 174 4.53 -19.40 5.59
CA ASP A 174 5.22 -20.57 5.12
C ASP A 174 5.15 -20.62 3.59
N PHE A 175 6.29 -20.65 2.96
CA PHE A 175 6.45 -20.85 1.53
C PHE A 175 6.89 -22.30 1.30
N ASN A 176 6.03 -23.08 0.67
CA ASN A 176 6.37 -24.42 0.17
C ASN A 176 6.68 -24.34 -1.34
#